data_f5aaaeaa271538943add842f23971abc
#
_entry.id   f5aaaeaa271538943add842f23971abc
#
_cell.length_a   1.000
_cell.length_b   1.000
_cell.length_c   1.000
_cell.angle_alpha   90.00
_cell.angle_beta   90.00
_cell.angle_gamma   90.00
#
_symmetry.space_group_name_H-M   'P 1'
#
loop_
_entity.id
_entity.type
_entity.pdbx_description
1 polymer ?
#
loop_
_entity_poly.entity_id
_entity_poly.type
_entity_poly.pdbx_seq_one_letter_code
_entity_poly.pdbx_strand_id
1 'polypeptide(L)'
;EQFEPGYVLFNQLIRGLTIDYNVFLLCEAVIVWGLIFPTIRKYSPDPLLTLFCLYCTLLPVLGMNRQLISLAISIYSIRFILNRQWIFFYLSILLACPFHLSILIFAVAYFLNSKLKTKYYVLLLVVCIGLSVFDVIDKYFGEIVPYVSGDDTRLMGYTEIESTGVNASFLGIARKSLWLFLAYPLLKK
;
A
#
# COMPACT_ATOMS: atom_id res chain seq x y z
N GLU A 1 -7.59 -14.97 16.18
CA GLU A 1 -7.12 -14.14 15.04
C GLU A 1 -5.63 -13.83 15.23
N GLN A 2 -4.80 -14.31 14.32
CA GLN A 2 -3.37 -13.98 14.34
C GLN A 2 -3.20 -12.64 13.63
N PHE A 3 -2.82 -11.61 14.36
CA PHE A 3 -2.45 -10.31 13.78
C PHE A 3 -0.98 -10.31 13.38
N GLU A 4 -0.60 -9.51 12.41
CA GLU A 4 0.80 -9.35 12.02
C GLU A 4 1.66 -8.93 13.22
N PRO A 5 2.87 -9.50 13.36
CA PRO A 5 3.66 -9.41 14.59
C PRO A 5 4.04 -7.98 14.98
N GLY A 6 4.28 -7.10 14.02
CA GLY A 6 4.59 -5.70 14.29
C GLY A 6 3.42 -4.94 14.88
N TYR A 7 2.21 -5.22 14.42
CA TYR A 7 1.01 -4.62 14.97
C TYR A 7 0.70 -5.15 16.38
N VAL A 8 0.92 -6.45 16.61
CA VAL A 8 0.78 -7.05 17.94
C VAL A 8 1.75 -6.40 18.93
N LEU A 9 3.02 -6.26 18.54
CA LEU A 9 4.03 -5.60 19.36
C LEU A 9 3.66 -4.14 19.67
N PHE A 10 3.22 -3.40 18.66
CA PHE A 10 2.77 -2.01 18.83
C PHE A 10 1.60 -1.90 19.83
N ASN A 11 0.59 -2.79 19.70
CA ASN A 11 -0.52 -2.85 20.64
C ASN A 11 -0.06 -3.17 22.08
N GLN A 12 0.85 -4.15 22.25
CA GLN A 12 1.37 -4.53 23.54
C GLN A 12 2.14 -3.38 24.22
N LEU A 13 2.96 -2.65 23.44
CA LEU A 13 3.69 -1.49 23.94
C LEU A 13 2.74 -0.40 24.46
N ILE A 14 1.69 -0.07 23.70
CA ILE A 14 0.73 0.96 24.12
C ILE A 14 -0.12 0.48 25.29
N ARG A 15 -0.54 -0.79 25.29
CA ARG A 15 -1.28 -1.38 26.41
C ARG A 15 -0.48 -1.41 27.73
N GLY A 16 0.84 -1.51 27.64
CA GLY A 16 1.73 -1.38 28.79
C GLY A 16 1.73 0.02 29.42
N LEU A 17 1.35 1.04 28.64
CA LEU A 17 1.29 2.44 29.08
C LEU A 17 -0.13 2.85 29.50
N THR A 18 -1.15 2.38 28.76
CA THR A 18 -2.56 2.74 29.01
C THR A 18 -3.51 1.71 28.44
N ILE A 19 -4.69 1.60 29.06
CA ILE A 19 -5.79 0.74 28.59
C ILE A 19 -6.74 1.54 27.70
N ASP A 20 -6.62 2.87 27.65
CA ASP A 20 -7.52 3.73 26.87
C ASP A 20 -7.25 3.61 25.37
N TYR A 21 -8.28 3.16 24.65
CA TYR A 21 -8.23 2.98 23.20
C TYR A 21 -8.05 4.31 22.44
N ASN A 22 -8.53 5.43 22.98
CA ASN A 22 -8.35 6.75 22.35
C ASN A 22 -6.87 7.16 22.34
N VAL A 23 -6.13 6.81 23.40
CA VAL A 23 -4.67 7.05 23.44
C VAL A 23 -3.96 6.18 22.41
N PHE A 24 -4.39 4.94 22.20
CA PHE A 24 -3.87 4.10 21.13
C PHE A 24 -4.07 4.76 19.75
N LEU A 25 -5.28 5.21 19.44
CA LEU A 25 -5.59 5.90 18.18
C LEU A 25 -4.79 7.20 18.00
N LEU A 26 -4.58 7.93 19.09
CA LEU A 26 -3.77 9.15 19.07
C LEU A 26 -2.30 8.83 18.75
N CYS A 27 -1.72 7.82 19.39
CA CYS A 27 -0.36 7.39 19.09
C CYS A 27 -0.19 6.94 17.64
N GLU A 28 -1.15 6.16 17.13
CA GLU A 28 -1.18 5.76 15.75
C GLU A 28 -1.25 6.96 14.81
N ALA A 29 -2.17 7.89 15.06
CA ALA A 29 -2.33 9.10 14.25
C ALA A 29 -1.05 9.94 14.24
N VAL A 30 -0.38 10.10 15.39
CA VAL A 30 0.90 10.83 15.49
C VAL A 30 1.97 10.16 14.64
N ILE A 31 2.09 8.83 14.65
CA ILE A 31 3.05 8.09 13.83
C ILE A 31 2.71 8.27 12.35
N VAL A 32 1.46 8.00 11.96
CA VAL A 32 1.02 8.03 10.58
C VAL A 32 1.21 9.43 9.97
N TRP A 33 0.66 10.45 10.60
CA TRP A 33 0.74 11.81 10.08
C TRP A 33 2.13 12.43 10.28
N GLY A 34 2.86 12.04 11.29
CA GLY A 34 4.26 12.42 11.51
C GLY A 34 5.20 11.94 10.40
N LEU A 35 4.89 10.82 9.74
CA LEU A 35 5.62 10.32 8.58
C LEU A 35 5.12 10.91 7.25
N ILE A 36 3.80 11.01 7.09
CA ILE A 36 3.17 11.45 5.84
C ILE A 36 3.37 12.96 5.60
N PHE A 37 3.05 13.79 6.61
CA PHE A 37 3.01 15.23 6.45
C PHE A 37 4.35 15.86 6.02
N PRO A 38 5.50 15.54 6.67
CA PRO A 38 6.79 16.07 6.25
C PRO A 38 7.18 15.64 4.83
N THR A 39 6.78 14.43 4.43
CA THR A 39 7.06 13.91 3.10
C THR A 39 6.29 14.69 2.05
N ILE A 40 4.99 14.87 2.25
CA ILE A 40 4.15 15.65 1.33
C ILE A 40 4.62 17.10 1.26
N ARG A 41 4.86 17.74 2.41
CA ARG A 41 5.32 19.13 2.45
C ARG A 41 6.62 19.36 1.67
N LYS A 42 7.52 18.38 1.71
CA LYS A 42 8.83 18.50 1.07
C LYS A 42 8.80 18.20 -0.43
N TYR A 43 8.01 17.23 -0.86
CA TYR A 43 8.11 16.68 -2.21
C TYR A 43 6.92 17.00 -3.10
N SER A 44 5.81 17.48 -2.54
CA SER A 44 4.65 17.87 -3.34
C SER A 44 4.73 19.34 -3.77
N PRO A 45 4.44 19.66 -5.03
CA PRO A 45 4.31 21.04 -5.50
C PRO A 45 3.11 21.75 -4.87
N ASP A 46 2.05 21.02 -4.54
CA ASP A 46 0.87 21.51 -3.85
C ASP A 46 0.49 20.57 -2.69
N PRO A 47 1.01 20.85 -1.46
CA PRO A 47 0.80 19.98 -0.32
C PRO A 47 -0.66 19.83 0.10
N LEU A 48 -1.48 20.90 -0.02
CA LEU A 48 -2.90 20.86 0.38
C LEU A 48 -3.70 19.97 -0.56
N LEU A 49 -3.52 20.14 -1.86
CA LEU A 49 -4.17 19.29 -2.86
C LEU A 49 -3.76 17.84 -2.70
N THR A 50 -2.46 17.58 -2.48
CA THR A 50 -1.96 16.23 -2.28
C THR A 50 -2.53 15.57 -1.01
N LEU A 51 -2.62 16.32 0.09
CA LEU A 51 -3.28 15.83 1.31
C LEU A 51 -4.75 15.52 1.09
N PHE A 52 -5.46 16.39 0.37
CA PHE A 52 -6.87 16.17 0.04
C PHE A 52 -7.05 14.91 -0.81
N CYS A 53 -6.27 14.75 -1.88
CA CYS A 53 -6.31 13.55 -2.72
C CYS A 53 -5.93 12.28 -1.95
N LEU A 54 -4.91 12.36 -1.09
CA LEU A 54 -4.51 11.25 -0.22
C LEU A 54 -5.63 10.89 0.75
N TYR A 55 -6.24 11.86 1.40
CA TYR A 55 -7.37 11.64 2.31
C TYR A 55 -8.53 10.95 1.60
N CYS A 56 -8.92 11.44 0.42
CA CYS A 56 -9.99 10.82 -0.39
C CYS A 56 -9.66 9.37 -0.78
N THR A 57 -8.39 9.07 -1.09
CA THR A 57 -7.95 7.70 -1.41
C THR A 57 -7.87 6.80 -0.19
N LEU A 58 -7.59 7.35 0.98
CA LEU A 58 -7.50 6.60 2.23
C LEU A 58 -8.85 6.36 2.90
N LEU A 59 -9.91 7.09 2.52
CA LEU A 59 -11.25 6.93 3.13
C LEU A 59 -11.68 5.45 3.29
N PRO A 60 -11.51 4.57 2.30
CA PRO A 60 -11.87 3.16 2.45
C PRO A 60 -10.98 2.38 3.42
N VAL A 61 -9.80 2.90 3.73
CA VAL A 61 -8.78 2.25 4.58
C VAL A 61 -8.77 2.87 5.99
N LEU A 62 -9.51 3.96 6.21
CA LEU A 62 -9.68 4.54 7.54
C LEU A 62 -10.38 3.52 8.46
N GLY A 63 -9.70 3.16 9.54
CA GLY A 63 -10.10 2.08 10.44
C GLY A 63 -9.33 0.77 10.24
N MET A 64 -8.53 0.66 9.18
CA MET A 64 -7.58 -0.45 9.00
C MET A 64 -6.20 -0.05 9.52
N ASN A 65 -6.07 0.12 10.83
CA ASN A 65 -4.91 0.70 11.51
C ASN A 65 -3.57 0.11 11.07
N ARG A 66 -3.51 -1.21 10.87
CA ARG A 66 -2.30 -1.93 10.42
C ARG A 66 -1.81 -1.45 9.04
N GLN A 67 -2.75 -1.30 8.11
CA GLN A 67 -2.44 -0.86 6.75
C GLN A 67 -1.99 0.60 6.73
N LEU A 68 -2.57 1.46 7.58
CA LEU A 68 -2.22 2.87 7.66
C LEU A 68 -0.77 3.06 8.12
N ILE A 69 -0.31 2.32 9.14
CA ILE A 69 1.08 2.40 9.62
C ILE A 69 2.05 1.99 8.51
N SER A 70 1.81 0.83 7.86
CA SER A 70 2.69 0.34 6.80
C SER A 70 2.71 1.28 5.59
N LEU A 71 1.55 1.85 5.22
CA LEU A 71 1.43 2.83 4.16
C LEU A 71 2.18 4.12 4.49
N ALA A 72 2.09 4.62 5.73
CA ALA A 72 2.80 5.80 6.17
C ALA A 72 4.32 5.63 6.06
N ILE A 73 4.85 4.47 6.47
CA ILE A 73 6.27 4.13 6.31
C ILE A 73 6.65 4.10 4.83
N SER A 74 5.79 3.57 3.97
CA SER A 74 6.04 3.49 2.52
C SER A 74 6.05 4.88 1.88
N ILE A 75 5.12 5.76 2.22
CA ILE A 75 5.10 7.14 1.75
C ILE A 75 6.38 7.87 2.20
N TYR A 76 6.78 7.67 3.45
CA TYR A 76 8.02 8.24 3.96
C TYR A 76 9.26 7.72 3.21
N SER A 77 9.25 6.46 2.77
CA SER A 77 10.36 5.85 2.04
C SER A 77 10.55 6.39 0.62
N ILE A 78 9.56 7.11 0.05
CA ILE A 78 9.65 7.73 -1.28
C ILE A 78 10.89 8.64 -1.37
N ARG A 79 11.24 9.33 -0.30
CA ARG A 79 12.46 10.16 -0.24
C ARG A 79 13.74 9.39 -0.56
N PHE A 80 13.80 8.11 -0.16
CA PHE A 80 14.98 7.28 -0.42
C PHE A 80 15.03 6.83 -1.89
N ILE A 81 13.85 6.65 -2.52
CA ILE A 81 13.74 6.40 -3.96
C ILE A 81 14.31 7.62 -4.72
N LEU A 82 13.84 8.83 -4.37
CA LEU A 82 14.26 10.07 -5.03
C LEU A 82 15.76 10.37 -4.84
N ASN A 83 16.30 10.06 -3.66
CA ASN A 83 17.72 10.24 -3.33
C ASN A 83 18.60 9.05 -3.77
N ARG A 84 18.06 8.06 -4.46
CA ARG A 84 18.77 6.83 -4.91
C ARG A 84 19.42 6.03 -3.77
N GLN A 85 18.86 6.07 -2.57
CA GLN A 85 19.33 5.39 -1.38
C GLN A 85 18.60 4.03 -1.23
N TRP A 86 18.98 3.07 -2.06
CA TRP A 86 18.29 1.78 -2.14
C TRP A 86 18.27 0.99 -0.81
N ILE A 87 19.37 1.03 -0.04
CA ILE A 87 19.46 0.32 1.24
C ILE A 87 18.38 0.83 2.22
N PHE A 88 18.29 2.17 2.40
CA PHE A 88 17.31 2.77 3.31
C PHE A 88 15.87 2.57 2.83
N PHE A 89 15.67 2.52 1.50
CA PHE A 89 14.37 2.20 0.94
C PHE A 89 13.93 0.78 1.33
N TYR A 90 14.76 -0.24 1.05
CA TYR A 90 14.41 -1.62 1.37
C TYR A 90 14.33 -1.88 2.86
N LEU A 91 15.17 -1.25 3.69
CA LEU A 91 15.02 -1.28 5.14
C LEU A 91 13.66 -0.71 5.60
N SER A 92 13.20 0.38 4.99
CA SER A 92 11.89 0.94 5.30
C SER A 92 10.75 -0.02 4.93
N ILE A 93 10.85 -0.69 3.77
CA ILE A 93 9.87 -1.70 3.37
C ILE A 93 9.90 -2.89 4.34
N LEU A 94 11.08 -3.37 4.71
CA LEU A 94 11.24 -4.45 5.68
C LEU A 94 10.64 -4.06 7.05
N LEU A 95 10.77 -2.80 7.48
CA LEU A 95 10.14 -2.28 8.69
C LEU A 95 8.61 -2.20 8.57
N ALA A 96 8.08 -1.95 7.39
CA ALA A 96 6.64 -1.88 7.14
C ALA A 96 5.96 -3.27 7.05
N CYS A 97 6.68 -4.31 6.58
CA CYS A 97 6.16 -5.66 6.40
C CYS A 97 5.51 -6.28 7.66
N PRO A 98 6.09 -6.14 8.88
CA PRO A 98 5.49 -6.68 10.09
C PRO A 98 4.12 -6.06 10.44
N PHE A 99 3.78 -4.90 9.89
CA PHE A 99 2.48 -4.27 10.06
C PHE A 99 1.48 -4.70 8.97
N HIS A 100 1.96 -4.91 7.74
CA HIS A 100 1.11 -5.37 6.65
C HIS A 100 1.94 -5.93 5.50
N LEU A 101 1.81 -7.23 5.24
CA LEU A 101 2.66 -7.96 4.30
C LEU A 101 2.52 -7.47 2.85
N SER A 102 1.30 -7.04 2.44
CA SER A 102 1.05 -6.58 1.06
C SER A 102 1.93 -5.40 0.64
N ILE A 103 2.60 -4.72 1.60
CA ILE A 103 3.51 -3.62 1.30
C ILE A 103 4.76 -4.06 0.51
N LEU A 104 5.08 -5.35 0.49
CA LEU A 104 6.17 -5.89 -0.32
C LEU A 104 6.03 -5.56 -1.81
N ILE A 105 4.79 -5.40 -2.31
CA ILE A 105 4.54 -4.99 -3.70
C ILE A 105 5.18 -3.62 -3.97
N PHE A 106 5.22 -2.74 -2.96
CA PHE A 106 5.84 -1.42 -3.10
C PHE A 106 7.36 -1.48 -3.31
N ALA A 107 8.02 -2.60 -3.01
CA ALA A 107 9.46 -2.78 -3.26
C ALA A 107 9.84 -2.58 -4.74
N VAL A 108 8.90 -2.85 -5.66
CA VAL A 108 9.06 -2.63 -7.11
C VAL A 108 9.17 -1.14 -7.46
N ALA A 109 8.63 -0.24 -6.63
CA ALA A 109 8.61 1.20 -6.88
C ALA A 109 10.02 1.81 -7.05
N TYR A 110 11.04 1.21 -6.43
CA TYR A 110 12.42 1.65 -6.60
C TYR A 110 12.89 1.58 -8.06
N PHE A 111 12.54 0.50 -8.75
CA PHE A 111 12.90 0.29 -10.16
C PHE A 111 12.10 1.20 -11.08
N LEU A 112 10.84 1.52 -10.73
CA LEU A 112 9.99 2.39 -11.53
C LEU A 112 10.48 3.85 -11.57
N ASN A 113 11.31 4.28 -10.61
CA ASN A 113 11.95 5.60 -10.62
C ASN A 113 13.19 5.67 -11.55
N SER A 114 13.43 4.68 -12.37
CA SER A 114 14.40 4.77 -13.48
C SER A 114 13.78 5.54 -14.64
N LYS A 115 14.62 6.22 -15.44
CA LYS A 115 14.16 6.93 -16.67
C LYS A 115 13.82 5.91 -17.77
N LEU A 116 12.80 5.08 -17.53
CA LEU A 116 12.31 4.15 -18.51
C LEU A 116 11.59 4.91 -19.62
N LYS A 117 11.74 4.44 -20.88
CA LYS A 117 10.96 4.97 -22.00
C LYS A 117 9.49 4.68 -21.77
N THR A 118 8.62 5.61 -22.14
CA THR A 118 7.15 5.51 -21.96
C THR A 118 6.57 4.15 -22.40
N LYS A 119 7.14 3.54 -23.44
CA LYS A 119 6.74 2.23 -23.95
C LYS A 119 6.81 1.11 -22.88
N TYR A 120 7.77 1.17 -21.94
CA TYR A 120 7.90 0.17 -20.89
C TYR A 120 6.82 0.34 -19.79
N TYR A 121 6.43 1.59 -19.50
CA TYR A 121 5.31 1.84 -18.60
C TYR A 121 3.98 1.37 -19.19
N VAL A 122 3.77 1.61 -20.50
CA VAL A 122 2.59 1.11 -21.22
C VAL A 122 2.60 -0.42 -21.25
N LEU A 123 3.74 -1.05 -21.55
CA LEU A 123 3.88 -2.50 -21.52
C LEU A 123 3.55 -3.07 -20.13
N LEU A 124 4.10 -2.48 -19.08
CA LEU A 124 3.82 -2.89 -17.68
C LEU A 124 2.33 -2.79 -17.38
N LEU A 125 1.69 -1.68 -17.76
CA LEU A 125 0.26 -1.48 -17.57
C LEU A 125 -0.56 -2.56 -18.31
N VAL A 126 -0.24 -2.86 -19.56
CA VAL A 126 -0.91 -3.90 -20.36
C VAL A 126 -0.74 -5.28 -19.71
N VAL A 127 0.47 -5.60 -19.25
CA VAL A 127 0.73 -6.86 -18.53
C VAL A 127 -0.10 -6.93 -17.23
N CYS A 128 -0.15 -5.86 -16.43
CA CYS A 128 -0.95 -5.84 -15.21
C CYS A 128 -2.45 -6.01 -15.49
N ILE A 129 -2.95 -5.35 -16.54
CA ILE A 129 -4.35 -5.52 -16.98
C ILE A 129 -4.59 -6.96 -17.43
N GLY A 130 -3.71 -7.52 -18.24
CA GLY A 130 -3.81 -8.91 -18.69
C GLY A 130 -3.84 -9.90 -17.53
N LEU A 131 -2.92 -9.77 -16.57
CA LEU A 131 -2.88 -10.62 -15.40
C LEU A 131 -4.17 -10.53 -14.55
N SER A 132 -4.77 -9.34 -14.48
CA SER A 132 -6.03 -9.13 -13.76
C SER A 132 -7.25 -9.70 -14.52
N VAL A 133 -7.29 -9.56 -15.85
CA VAL A 133 -8.42 -10.03 -16.66
C VAL A 133 -8.45 -11.56 -16.76
N PHE A 134 -7.30 -12.20 -16.81
CA PHE A 134 -7.20 -13.66 -16.89
C PHE A 134 -7.23 -14.36 -15.54
N ASP A 135 -7.50 -13.63 -14.44
CA ASP A 135 -7.51 -14.14 -13.05
C ASP A 135 -6.28 -14.99 -12.71
N VAL A 136 -5.16 -14.71 -13.40
CA VAL A 136 -3.89 -15.46 -13.24
C VAL A 136 -3.41 -15.37 -11.81
N ILE A 137 -3.54 -14.18 -11.20
CA ILE A 137 -3.10 -13.95 -9.82
C ILE A 137 -3.93 -14.81 -8.87
N ASP A 138 -5.25 -14.83 -9.00
CA ASP A 138 -6.13 -15.57 -8.09
C ASP A 138 -5.90 -17.08 -8.21
N LYS A 139 -5.70 -17.58 -9.43
CA LYS A 139 -5.43 -18.99 -9.68
C LYS A 139 -4.10 -19.44 -9.05
N TYR A 140 -3.01 -18.71 -9.29
CA TYR A 140 -1.70 -19.08 -8.75
C TYR A 140 -1.58 -18.73 -7.26
N PHE A 141 -2.24 -17.67 -6.79
CA PHE A 141 -2.30 -17.37 -5.37
C PHE A 141 -3.04 -18.46 -4.59
N GLY A 142 -4.14 -18.96 -5.12
CA GLY A 142 -4.87 -20.08 -4.52
C GLY A 142 -4.04 -21.37 -4.39
N GLU A 143 -3.12 -21.60 -5.33
CA GLU A 143 -2.21 -22.75 -5.28
C GLU A 143 -1.01 -22.52 -4.32
N ILE A 144 -0.49 -21.29 -4.22
CA ILE A 144 0.73 -20.99 -3.43
C ILE A 144 0.39 -20.67 -1.96
N VAL A 145 -0.76 -20.07 -1.72
CA VAL A 145 -1.20 -19.66 -0.37
C VAL A 145 -1.14 -20.79 0.65
N PRO A 146 -1.63 -22.01 0.38
CA PRO A 146 -1.54 -23.13 1.34
C PRO A 146 -0.10 -23.50 1.73
N TYR A 147 0.87 -23.31 0.83
CA TYR A 147 2.28 -23.62 1.09
C TYR A 147 3.00 -22.55 1.92
N VAL A 148 2.54 -21.30 1.82
CA VAL A 148 3.18 -20.15 2.49
C VAL A 148 2.55 -19.85 3.84
N SER A 149 1.24 -20.06 3.97
CA SER A 149 0.47 -19.67 5.15
C SER A 149 0.27 -20.79 6.18
N GLY A 150 0.55 -22.06 5.82
CA GLY A 150 0.16 -23.16 6.68
C GLY A 150 -1.35 -23.15 6.99
N ASP A 151 -1.71 -23.26 8.27
CA ASP A 151 -3.12 -23.24 8.73
C ASP A 151 -3.72 -21.83 8.88
N ASP A 152 -3.17 -20.80 8.23
CA ASP A 152 -3.70 -19.44 8.34
C ASP A 152 -5.01 -19.29 7.54
N THR A 153 -6.12 -19.49 8.24
CA THR A 153 -7.50 -19.44 7.73
C THR A 153 -7.89 -18.12 7.04
N ARG A 154 -7.11 -17.04 7.22
CA ARG A 154 -7.37 -15.74 6.57
C ARG A 154 -7.00 -15.74 5.11
N LEU A 155 -5.86 -16.35 4.77
CA LEU A 155 -5.45 -16.46 3.38
C LEU A 155 -6.38 -17.42 2.63
N MET A 156 -6.88 -18.46 3.30
CA MET A 156 -7.93 -19.32 2.73
C MET A 156 -9.24 -18.56 2.50
N GLY A 157 -9.63 -17.63 3.38
CA GLY A 157 -10.81 -16.78 3.19
C GLY A 157 -10.75 -15.90 1.93
N TYR A 158 -9.55 -15.52 1.47
CA TYR A 158 -9.39 -14.79 0.20
C TYR A 158 -9.57 -15.68 -1.04
N THR A 159 -9.33 -16.99 -0.92
CA THR A 159 -9.52 -17.95 -2.02
C THR A 159 -10.98 -18.44 -2.12
N GLU A 160 -11.74 -18.36 -1.02
CA GLU A 160 -13.17 -18.69 -0.97
C GLU A 160 -14.09 -17.55 -1.41
N ILE A 161 -13.58 -16.30 -1.47
CA ILE A 161 -14.34 -15.20 -2.09
C ILE A 161 -14.43 -15.55 -3.57
N GLU A 162 -15.61 -16.07 -3.96
CA GLU A 162 -15.97 -16.30 -5.37
C GLU A 162 -15.44 -15.15 -6.21
N SER A 163 -14.68 -15.47 -7.25
CA SER A 163 -14.10 -14.51 -8.17
C SER A 163 -15.17 -13.49 -8.51
N THR A 164 -15.03 -12.29 -7.92
CA THR A 164 -15.90 -11.17 -8.27
C THR A 164 -15.78 -11.04 -9.77
N GLY A 165 -16.84 -11.37 -10.48
CA GLY A 165 -16.80 -11.64 -11.91
C GLY A 165 -16.07 -10.54 -12.67
N VAL A 166 -15.56 -10.83 -13.84
CA VAL A 166 -14.76 -9.95 -14.77
C VAL A 166 -15.28 -8.50 -14.76
N ASN A 167 -16.58 -8.28 -14.59
CA ASN A 167 -17.21 -6.96 -14.49
C ASN A 167 -16.77 -6.15 -13.26
N ALA A 168 -16.58 -6.77 -12.11
CA ALA A 168 -16.18 -6.06 -10.89
C ALA A 168 -14.69 -5.70 -10.95
N SER A 169 -13.85 -6.57 -11.50
CA SER A 169 -12.43 -6.29 -11.76
C SER A 169 -12.28 -5.17 -12.79
N PHE A 170 -13.08 -5.18 -13.86
CA PHE A 170 -13.10 -4.13 -14.88
C PHE A 170 -13.52 -2.77 -14.31
N LEU A 171 -14.58 -2.73 -13.49
CA LEU A 171 -15.03 -1.52 -12.80
C LEU A 171 -13.97 -0.99 -11.83
N GLY A 172 -13.25 -1.86 -11.12
CA GLY A 172 -12.14 -1.50 -10.24
C GLY A 172 -10.98 -0.86 -11.01
N ILE A 173 -10.60 -1.43 -12.15
CA ILE A 173 -9.56 -0.90 -13.03
C ILE A 173 -10.01 0.43 -13.65
N ALA A 174 -11.24 0.53 -14.16
CA ALA A 174 -11.80 1.73 -14.76
C ALA A 174 -11.82 2.89 -13.74
N ARG A 175 -12.24 2.64 -12.49
CA ARG A 175 -12.22 3.64 -11.41
C ARG A 175 -10.81 4.14 -11.11
N LYS A 176 -9.82 3.24 -11.03
CA LYS A 176 -8.42 3.61 -10.77
C LYS A 176 -7.81 4.35 -11.96
N SER A 177 -8.13 3.94 -13.19
CA SER A 177 -7.66 4.59 -14.41
C SER A 177 -8.23 5.99 -14.59
N LEU A 178 -9.44 6.26 -14.10
CA LEU A 178 -10.04 7.58 -14.12
C LEU A 178 -9.16 8.60 -13.36
N TRP A 179 -8.61 8.22 -12.21
CA TRP A 179 -7.70 9.07 -11.44
C TRP A 179 -6.42 9.39 -12.20
N LEU A 180 -5.85 8.44 -12.92
CA LEU A 180 -4.67 8.66 -13.76
C LEU A 180 -4.99 9.63 -14.90
N PHE A 181 -6.18 9.50 -15.51
CA PHE A 181 -6.64 10.41 -16.56
C PHE A 181 -6.84 11.84 -16.04
N LEU A 182 -7.44 12.00 -14.87
CA LEU A 182 -7.65 13.31 -14.23
C LEU A 182 -6.32 13.94 -13.77
N ALA A 183 -5.34 13.13 -13.36
CA ALA A 183 -4.02 13.61 -12.97
C ALA A 183 -3.11 13.97 -14.17
N TYR A 184 -3.38 13.43 -15.36
CA TYR A 184 -2.54 13.63 -16.55
C TYR A 184 -2.27 15.11 -16.90
N PRO A 185 -3.27 16.02 -16.89
CA PRO A 185 -3.03 17.44 -17.16
C PRO A 185 -2.11 18.11 -16.14
N LEU A 186 -2.10 17.61 -14.89
CA LEU A 186 -1.26 18.11 -13.79
C LEU A 186 0.20 17.65 -13.90
N LEU A 187 0.42 16.51 -14.55
CA LEU A 187 1.75 15.93 -14.78
C LEU A 187 2.47 16.56 -15.98
N LYS A 188 1.75 17.29 -16.83
CA LYS A 188 2.28 17.88 -18.07
C LYS A 188 2.86 19.30 -17.88
N LYS A 189 2.83 19.82 -16.66
CA LYS A 189 3.54 21.05 -16.25
C LYS A 189 4.87 20.69 -15.63
#